data_25319e31775fc048f01f793cc2435683
#
_entry.id   25319e31775fc048f01f793cc2435683
#
_cell.length_a   1.000
_cell.length_b   1.000
_cell.length_c   1.000
_cell.angle_alpha   90.00
_cell.angle_beta   90.00
_cell.angle_gamma   90.00
#
_symmetry.space_group_name_H-M   'P 1'
#
loop_
_entity.id
_entity.type
_entity.pdbx_description
1 polymer ?
#
loop_
_entity_poly.entity_id
_entity_poly.type
_entity_poly.pdbx_seq_one_letter_code
_entity_poly.pdbx_strand_id
1 'polypeptide(L)'
;MSGSETTGSPQAPASTAPTGAPLPAAVAEFRERRQRIRAEMGGTARIDALHERGRRTVREHIEAFCDPASFDEVGTFARSANPADAARTPGDGKIGGHGTFSGGRPVTVFGDDVTVMRGSSSIVGSRKVERLMEQAVRAGNPIVHFGSTGGARIPDTLGTEGFLEVQPKRSNSLRKRRVPMATIVVGDSFGGSSFAAAHSDFVVQVRGTCLAVTSPRVIEVATGEDISFEDLGGVDVHARKTGQIDQFADTDDEAYDLVRSYLSYLPPNAWTPPARVGGADGLASGADPELAALVPESRRRGYDMRRVLARLVDDGSFLELRPLIGRSLICCFARIDGWPVGILASQPMQQAGVLGPDACDKATKLIVQCDTYGLPLVFLQDVPGFLVGRQVEHDRLLHKAIMFQQALHLSEVPKLTVVLRKAFGLAYFSLCGNDQGGDLVCAWPGAEIGFMDPDVGASVLYGTQLQGLAREERIAELRRRADALRDATDPYGGAGMMKLDEIIEPAETRAVLARYLGRFAQRPFQAGSERPLSTWPTCW
;
A
#
# COMPACT_ATOMS: atom_id res chain seq x y z
N MET A 1 31.41 -59.56 16.30
CA MET A 1 30.50 -60.38 15.49
C MET A 1 29.18 -59.64 15.42
N SER A 2 28.67 -59.53 14.18
CA SER A 2 27.38 -59.02 13.70
C SER A 2 27.30 -57.49 13.66
N GLY A 3 27.26 -56.83 12.55
CA GLY A 3 26.65 -57.10 11.26
C GLY A 3 25.60 -56.04 11.08
N SER A 4 26.00 -54.81 10.51
CA SER A 4 25.10 -53.71 10.21
C SER A 4 24.57 -53.92 8.77
N GLU A 5 23.33 -54.32 8.63
CA GLU A 5 22.62 -54.33 7.34
C GLU A 5 22.12 -52.90 7.02
N THR A 6 22.65 -52.35 5.96
CA THR A 6 22.16 -51.12 5.31
C THR A 6 21.01 -51.50 4.38
N THR A 7 19.78 -51.11 4.77
CA THR A 7 18.61 -51.19 3.89
C THR A 7 18.64 -50.08 2.86
N GLY A 8 18.98 -50.41 1.63
CA GLY A 8 18.87 -49.53 0.48
C GLY A 8 17.40 -49.25 0.13
N SER A 9 17.07 -47.95 0.02
CA SER A 9 15.78 -47.51 -0.51
C SER A 9 15.64 -47.90 -1.97
N PRO A 10 14.48 -48.40 -2.43
CA PRO A 10 14.28 -48.72 -3.82
C PRO A 10 14.21 -47.44 -4.67
N GLN A 11 15.16 -47.28 -5.60
CA GLN A 11 15.05 -46.31 -6.67
C GLN A 11 13.83 -46.63 -7.53
N ALA A 12 12.93 -45.66 -7.70
CA ALA A 12 11.83 -45.72 -8.65
C ALA A 12 12.42 -45.87 -10.07
N PRO A 13 11.85 -46.73 -10.93
CA PRO A 13 12.35 -46.94 -12.30
C PRO A 13 12.17 -45.63 -13.09
N ALA A 14 13.25 -45.16 -13.69
CA ALA A 14 13.22 -44.07 -14.67
C ALA A 14 12.30 -44.46 -15.80
N SER A 15 11.16 -43.79 -15.94
CA SER A 15 10.25 -43.93 -17.06
C SER A 15 10.93 -43.39 -18.34
N THR A 16 11.58 -44.26 -19.09
CA THR A 16 11.99 -43.97 -20.46
C THR A 16 10.73 -44.02 -21.33
N ALA A 17 10.06 -42.88 -21.48
CA ALA A 17 9.05 -42.73 -22.51
C ALA A 17 9.71 -42.90 -23.89
N PRO A 18 9.15 -43.73 -24.80
CA PRO A 18 9.71 -43.92 -26.13
C PRO A 18 9.62 -42.59 -26.90
N THR A 19 10.76 -42.03 -27.22
CA THR A 19 10.91 -40.92 -28.16
C THR A 19 10.50 -41.39 -29.53
N GLY A 20 9.26 -41.06 -29.99
CA GLY A 20 8.88 -41.27 -31.38
C GLY A 20 7.51 -41.87 -31.67
N ALA A 21 6.71 -42.27 -30.69
CA ALA A 21 5.34 -42.73 -30.99
C ALA A 21 4.44 -41.51 -31.33
N PRO A 22 3.61 -41.60 -32.42
CA PRO A 22 2.69 -40.53 -32.75
C PRO A 22 1.71 -40.30 -31.60
N LEU A 23 1.52 -39.01 -31.20
CA LEU A 23 0.56 -38.64 -30.16
C LEU A 23 -0.87 -39.04 -30.58
N PRO A 24 -1.71 -39.48 -29.65
CA PRO A 24 -3.13 -39.66 -29.94
C PRO A 24 -3.72 -38.38 -30.56
N ALA A 25 -4.58 -38.50 -31.57
CA ALA A 25 -5.13 -37.38 -32.34
C ALA A 25 -5.73 -36.30 -31.43
N ALA A 26 -6.47 -36.67 -30.38
CA ALA A 26 -7.03 -35.75 -29.39
C ALA A 26 -5.96 -34.94 -28.62
N VAL A 27 -4.79 -35.53 -28.35
CA VAL A 27 -3.69 -34.83 -27.67
C VAL A 27 -2.99 -33.87 -28.62
N ALA A 28 -2.84 -34.23 -29.88
CA ALA A 28 -2.30 -33.37 -30.93
C ALA A 28 -3.22 -32.14 -31.13
N GLU A 29 -4.52 -32.35 -31.29
CA GLU A 29 -5.52 -31.28 -31.39
C GLU A 29 -5.54 -30.37 -30.16
N PHE A 30 -5.48 -30.91 -28.95
CA PHE A 30 -5.39 -30.13 -27.71
C PHE A 30 -4.16 -29.23 -27.71
N ARG A 31 -2.99 -29.74 -28.08
CA ARG A 31 -1.74 -28.97 -28.13
C ARG A 31 -1.82 -27.83 -29.12
N GLU A 32 -2.32 -28.08 -30.30
CA GLU A 32 -2.52 -27.09 -31.37
C GLU A 32 -3.49 -26.00 -30.93
N ARG A 33 -4.67 -26.36 -30.40
CA ARG A 33 -5.66 -25.39 -29.88
C ARG A 33 -5.08 -24.53 -28.76
N ARG A 34 -4.38 -25.15 -27.80
CA ARG A 34 -3.75 -24.41 -26.69
C ARG A 34 -2.67 -23.46 -27.19
N GLN A 35 -1.83 -23.89 -28.09
CA GLN A 35 -0.78 -23.06 -28.67
C GLN A 35 -1.37 -21.88 -29.42
N ARG A 36 -2.36 -22.14 -30.29
CA ARG A 36 -3.04 -21.08 -31.03
C ARG A 36 -3.67 -20.02 -30.11
N ILE A 37 -4.43 -20.42 -29.09
CA ILE A 37 -5.03 -19.51 -28.14
C ILE A 37 -3.97 -18.63 -27.43
N ARG A 38 -2.84 -19.22 -27.06
CA ARG A 38 -1.75 -18.50 -26.38
C ARG A 38 -0.99 -17.56 -27.29
N ALA A 39 -0.74 -17.95 -28.52
CA ALA A 39 0.05 -17.18 -29.49
C ALA A 39 -0.77 -16.07 -30.17
N GLU A 40 -2.00 -16.38 -30.58
CA GLU A 40 -2.81 -15.47 -31.37
C GLU A 40 -3.67 -14.51 -30.51
N MET A 41 -4.01 -14.92 -29.27
CA MET A 41 -4.86 -14.12 -28.39
C MET A 41 -6.11 -13.58 -29.13
N GLY A 42 -6.36 -12.29 -29.15
CA GLY A 42 -7.42 -11.66 -29.93
C GLY A 42 -7.09 -11.41 -31.41
N GLY A 43 -5.93 -11.89 -31.90
CA GLY A 43 -5.41 -11.77 -33.25
C GLY A 43 -4.08 -11.05 -33.34
N THR A 44 -3.14 -11.57 -34.15
CA THR A 44 -1.77 -11.06 -34.30
C THR A 44 -1.73 -9.58 -34.69
N ALA A 45 -2.58 -9.13 -35.60
CA ALA A 45 -2.66 -7.71 -35.98
C ALA A 45 -2.98 -6.76 -34.78
N ARG A 46 -3.70 -7.25 -33.76
CA ARG A 46 -3.95 -6.44 -32.56
C ARG A 46 -2.78 -6.46 -31.59
N ILE A 47 -2.06 -7.58 -31.54
CA ILE A 47 -0.79 -7.70 -30.80
C ILE A 47 0.22 -6.73 -31.41
N ASP A 48 0.40 -6.77 -32.74
CA ASP A 48 1.32 -5.89 -33.47
C ASP A 48 0.99 -4.41 -33.22
N ALA A 49 -0.30 -4.03 -33.26
CA ALA A 49 -0.75 -2.67 -32.98
C ALA A 49 -0.52 -2.24 -31.52
N LEU A 50 -0.45 -3.16 -30.55
CA LEU A 50 -0.02 -2.85 -29.18
C LEU A 50 1.48 -2.60 -29.12
N HIS A 51 2.27 -3.47 -29.74
CA HIS A 51 3.73 -3.35 -29.78
C HIS A 51 4.20 -2.08 -30.49
N GLU A 52 3.54 -1.69 -31.59
CA GLU A 52 3.80 -0.40 -32.29
C GLU A 52 3.60 0.83 -31.38
N ARG A 53 2.75 0.70 -30.36
CA ARG A 53 2.53 1.75 -29.34
C ARG A 53 3.45 1.59 -28.12
N GLY A 54 4.42 0.68 -28.16
CA GLY A 54 5.29 0.36 -27.04
C GLY A 54 4.58 -0.28 -25.83
N ARG A 55 3.40 -0.91 -26.06
CA ARG A 55 2.62 -1.55 -25.00
C ARG A 55 2.79 -3.07 -25.06
N ARG A 56 2.80 -3.69 -23.89
CA ARG A 56 2.84 -5.16 -23.74
C ARG A 56 1.43 -5.75 -23.76
N THR A 57 1.33 -7.01 -24.19
CA THR A 57 0.14 -7.83 -23.97
C THR A 57 0.06 -8.25 -22.49
N VAL A 58 -1.13 -8.67 -22.04
CA VAL A 58 -1.28 -9.15 -20.66
C VAL A 58 -0.44 -10.41 -20.37
N ARG A 59 -0.15 -11.26 -21.37
CA ARG A 59 0.75 -12.41 -21.21
C ARG A 59 2.18 -11.97 -20.96
N GLU A 60 2.66 -11.00 -21.71
CA GLU A 60 3.99 -10.43 -21.54
C GLU A 60 4.13 -9.72 -20.18
N HIS A 61 3.08 -9.04 -19.70
CA HIS A 61 3.07 -8.48 -18.34
C HIS A 61 3.20 -9.59 -17.27
N ILE A 62 2.44 -10.68 -17.40
CA ILE A 62 2.48 -11.79 -16.46
C ILE A 62 3.84 -12.50 -16.50
N GLU A 63 4.36 -12.77 -17.71
CA GLU A 63 5.67 -13.41 -17.90
C GLU A 63 6.83 -12.56 -17.37
N ALA A 64 6.76 -11.23 -17.53
CA ALA A 64 7.77 -10.30 -17.00
C ALA A 64 7.70 -10.18 -15.47
N PHE A 65 6.53 -10.33 -14.87
CA PHE A 65 6.35 -10.26 -13.42
C PHE A 65 6.72 -11.56 -12.71
N CYS A 66 6.31 -12.71 -13.25
CA CYS A 66 6.55 -14.02 -12.67
C CYS A 66 7.99 -14.52 -12.90
N ASP A 67 8.44 -15.44 -12.06
CA ASP A 67 9.68 -16.17 -12.29
C ASP A 67 9.58 -16.98 -13.59
N PRO A 68 10.67 -17.14 -14.36
CA PRO A 68 10.65 -17.83 -15.63
C PRO A 68 10.01 -19.23 -15.55
N ALA A 69 9.11 -19.54 -16.47
CA ALA A 69 8.39 -20.81 -16.60
C ALA A 69 7.56 -21.24 -15.38
N SER A 70 7.30 -20.34 -14.42
CA SER A 70 6.52 -20.65 -13.21
C SER A 70 5.01 -20.49 -13.40
N PHE A 71 4.55 -19.85 -14.48
CA PHE A 71 3.15 -19.50 -14.66
C PHE A 71 2.29 -20.65 -15.19
N ASP A 72 1.34 -21.09 -14.37
CA ASP A 72 0.31 -22.07 -14.72
C ASP A 72 -1.03 -21.38 -14.96
N GLU A 73 -1.43 -21.30 -16.24
CA GLU A 73 -2.66 -20.63 -16.66
C GLU A 73 -3.91 -21.44 -16.29
N VAL A 74 -4.92 -20.77 -15.74
CA VAL A 74 -6.25 -21.32 -15.45
C VAL A 74 -7.26 -20.82 -16.48
N GLY A 75 -8.06 -21.72 -17.05
CA GLY A 75 -9.15 -21.36 -17.97
C GLY A 75 -8.67 -20.90 -19.34
N THR A 76 -7.61 -21.46 -19.90
CA THR A 76 -7.09 -21.18 -21.25
C THR A 76 -8.19 -21.30 -22.32
N PHE A 77 -9.10 -22.27 -22.20
CA PHE A 77 -10.17 -22.56 -23.17
C PHE A 77 -11.49 -21.81 -22.86
N ALA A 78 -11.50 -20.89 -21.89
CA ALA A 78 -12.64 -20.03 -21.64
C ALA A 78 -12.97 -19.21 -22.90
N ARG A 79 -14.25 -18.93 -23.11
CA ARG A 79 -14.75 -18.13 -24.24
C ARG A 79 -16.08 -17.48 -23.85
N SER A 80 -16.55 -16.51 -24.63
CA SER A 80 -17.86 -15.90 -24.39
C SER A 80 -18.97 -16.95 -24.31
N ALA A 81 -19.92 -16.73 -23.39
CA ALA A 81 -21.15 -17.50 -23.32
C ALA A 81 -22.08 -17.23 -24.54
N ASN A 82 -21.90 -16.07 -25.20
CA ASN A 82 -22.61 -15.76 -26.43
C ASN A 82 -22.00 -16.54 -27.60
N PRO A 83 -22.77 -17.46 -28.26
CA PRO A 83 -22.26 -18.27 -29.38
C PRO A 83 -21.72 -17.43 -30.52
N ALA A 84 -22.27 -16.26 -30.81
CA ALA A 84 -21.84 -15.37 -31.89
C ALA A 84 -20.43 -14.82 -31.66
N ASP A 85 -20.00 -14.71 -30.40
CA ASP A 85 -18.70 -14.16 -30.01
C ASP A 85 -17.69 -15.24 -29.61
N ALA A 86 -18.12 -16.48 -29.44
CA ALA A 86 -17.29 -17.56 -28.89
C ALA A 86 -15.98 -17.81 -29.64
N ALA A 87 -15.97 -17.71 -30.96
CA ALA A 87 -14.79 -17.94 -31.78
C ALA A 87 -13.76 -16.79 -31.69
N ARG A 88 -14.17 -15.57 -31.35
CA ARG A 88 -13.31 -14.39 -31.32
C ARG A 88 -12.94 -13.92 -29.89
N THR A 89 -13.27 -14.74 -28.89
CA THR A 89 -13.02 -14.43 -27.47
C THR A 89 -12.19 -15.49 -26.76
N PRO A 90 -10.98 -15.81 -27.25
CA PRO A 90 -10.10 -16.76 -26.59
C PRO A 90 -9.76 -16.29 -25.17
N GLY A 91 -9.74 -17.22 -24.20
CA GLY A 91 -9.54 -16.88 -22.79
C GLY A 91 -10.63 -16.02 -22.16
N ASP A 92 -11.65 -15.66 -22.94
CA ASP A 92 -12.71 -14.69 -22.67
C ASP A 92 -12.22 -13.29 -22.26
N GLY A 93 -11.06 -12.87 -22.81
CA GLY A 93 -10.47 -11.56 -22.55
C GLY A 93 -9.87 -11.41 -21.16
N LYS A 94 -9.68 -12.50 -20.43
CA LYS A 94 -9.02 -12.54 -19.12
C LYS A 94 -7.96 -13.63 -19.11
N ILE A 95 -6.73 -13.25 -18.80
CA ILE A 95 -5.62 -14.20 -18.61
C ILE A 95 -5.26 -14.21 -17.13
N GLY A 96 -5.09 -15.40 -16.56
CA GLY A 96 -4.68 -15.49 -15.16
C GLY A 96 -4.42 -16.93 -14.74
N GLY A 97 -3.76 -17.08 -13.61
CA GLY A 97 -3.32 -18.37 -13.07
C GLY A 97 -2.45 -18.17 -11.83
N HIS A 98 -1.64 -19.18 -11.57
CA HIS A 98 -0.74 -19.24 -10.43
C HIS A 98 0.71 -19.30 -10.91
N GLY A 99 1.62 -18.72 -10.15
CA GLY A 99 3.04 -18.74 -10.44
C GLY A 99 3.87 -18.39 -9.21
N THR A 100 5.13 -18.10 -9.43
CA THR A 100 6.02 -17.57 -8.41
C THR A 100 6.65 -16.26 -8.89
N PHE A 101 7.18 -15.47 -7.97
CA PHE A 101 7.91 -14.24 -8.23
C PHE A 101 9.05 -14.07 -7.21
N SER A 102 10.04 -13.26 -7.57
CA SER A 102 11.17 -12.93 -6.68
C SER A 102 11.83 -14.15 -6.03
N GLY A 103 12.10 -15.18 -6.84
CA GLY A 103 12.83 -16.37 -6.40
C GLY A 103 11.97 -17.41 -5.66
N GLY A 104 10.77 -17.69 -6.15
CA GLY A 104 9.95 -18.80 -5.70
C GLY A 104 8.80 -18.43 -4.76
N ARG A 105 8.55 -17.14 -4.49
CA ARG A 105 7.38 -16.73 -3.69
C ARG A 105 6.09 -16.97 -4.48
N PRO A 106 5.11 -17.70 -3.96
CA PRO A 106 3.87 -17.97 -4.68
C PRO A 106 3.04 -16.70 -4.89
N VAL A 107 2.35 -16.64 -6.04
CA VAL A 107 1.45 -15.55 -6.40
C VAL A 107 0.31 -16.05 -7.27
N THR A 108 -0.86 -15.44 -7.16
CA THR A 108 -1.94 -15.54 -8.13
C THR A 108 -1.97 -14.27 -8.95
N VAL A 109 -1.91 -14.40 -10.26
CA VAL A 109 -1.91 -13.25 -11.19
C VAL A 109 -3.10 -13.33 -12.14
N PHE A 110 -3.66 -12.18 -12.50
CA PHE A 110 -4.62 -12.08 -13.59
C PHE A 110 -4.61 -10.69 -14.21
N GLY A 111 -5.09 -10.58 -15.44
CA GLY A 111 -5.19 -9.30 -16.12
C GLY A 111 -6.12 -9.33 -17.32
N ASP A 112 -6.32 -8.16 -17.87
CA ASP A 112 -7.26 -7.89 -18.95
C ASP A 112 -6.56 -7.97 -20.32
N ASP A 113 -7.04 -8.86 -21.19
CA ASP A 113 -6.52 -8.98 -22.56
C ASP A 113 -7.21 -7.99 -23.49
N VAL A 114 -6.59 -6.83 -23.69
CA VAL A 114 -7.13 -5.78 -24.55
C VAL A 114 -7.24 -6.17 -26.04
N THR A 115 -6.55 -7.21 -26.46
CA THR A 115 -6.64 -7.75 -27.84
C THR A 115 -7.97 -8.44 -28.06
N VAL A 116 -8.61 -8.94 -26.98
CA VAL A 116 -9.93 -9.59 -27.00
C VAL A 116 -11.01 -8.60 -26.57
N MET A 117 -11.70 -8.00 -27.53
CA MET A 117 -12.80 -7.06 -27.28
C MET A 117 -12.45 -5.96 -26.24
N ARG A 118 -11.23 -5.41 -26.34
CA ARG A 118 -10.67 -4.37 -25.45
C ARG A 118 -10.62 -4.79 -23.97
N GLY A 119 -10.40 -6.07 -23.68
CA GLY A 119 -10.36 -6.60 -22.31
C GLY A 119 -11.68 -6.49 -21.55
N SER A 120 -12.80 -6.22 -22.26
CA SER A 120 -14.10 -5.93 -21.66
C SER A 120 -14.61 -7.05 -20.77
N SER A 121 -15.24 -6.68 -19.65
CA SER A 121 -15.80 -7.60 -18.68
C SER A 121 -16.99 -8.36 -19.23
N SER A 122 -16.99 -9.67 -19.07
CA SER A 122 -17.95 -10.64 -19.60
C SER A 122 -18.40 -11.61 -18.51
N ILE A 123 -19.42 -12.39 -18.77
CA ILE A 123 -19.97 -13.39 -17.84
C ILE A 123 -18.88 -14.44 -17.48
N VAL A 124 -18.25 -15.05 -18.48
CA VAL A 124 -17.27 -16.12 -18.26
C VAL A 124 -15.96 -15.57 -17.73
N GLY A 125 -15.52 -14.40 -18.22
CA GLY A 125 -14.34 -13.70 -17.69
C GLY A 125 -14.51 -13.34 -16.21
N SER A 126 -15.69 -12.91 -15.79
CA SER A 126 -15.99 -12.63 -14.38
C SER A 126 -15.93 -13.88 -13.51
N ARG A 127 -16.47 -15.02 -13.98
CA ARG A 127 -16.37 -16.32 -13.29
C ARG A 127 -14.92 -16.78 -13.16
N LYS A 128 -14.11 -16.55 -14.19
CA LYS A 128 -12.68 -16.89 -14.18
C LYS A 128 -11.93 -16.09 -13.11
N VAL A 129 -12.11 -14.78 -13.05
CA VAL A 129 -11.49 -13.92 -12.03
C VAL A 129 -11.95 -14.32 -10.63
N GLU A 130 -13.26 -14.54 -10.41
CA GLU A 130 -13.79 -14.99 -9.13
C GLU A 130 -13.15 -16.29 -8.66
N ARG A 131 -13.03 -17.28 -9.57
CA ARG A 131 -12.37 -18.55 -9.29
C ARG A 131 -10.92 -18.40 -8.89
N LEU A 132 -10.16 -17.54 -9.56
CA LEU A 132 -8.75 -17.25 -9.23
C LEU A 132 -8.62 -16.58 -7.86
N MET A 133 -9.49 -15.63 -7.54
CA MET A 133 -9.49 -14.97 -6.22
C MET A 133 -9.81 -15.96 -5.09
N GLU A 134 -10.78 -16.85 -5.28
CA GLU A 134 -11.07 -17.91 -4.32
C GLU A 134 -9.88 -18.84 -4.11
N GLN A 135 -9.22 -19.25 -5.19
CA GLN A 135 -8.04 -20.10 -5.13
C GLN A 135 -6.90 -19.41 -4.42
N ALA A 136 -6.64 -18.12 -4.71
CA ALA A 136 -5.63 -17.32 -4.03
C ALA A 136 -5.85 -17.26 -2.51
N VAL A 137 -7.09 -16.96 -2.08
CA VAL A 137 -7.45 -16.92 -0.66
C VAL A 137 -7.30 -18.28 0.01
N ARG A 138 -7.71 -19.37 -0.65
CA ARG A 138 -7.56 -20.73 -0.10
C ARG A 138 -6.11 -21.17 0.01
N ALA A 139 -5.28 -20.81 -0.99
CA ALA A 139 -3.86 -21.14 -1.01
C ALA A 139 -3.03 -20.20 -0.11
N GLY A 140 -3.57 -19.04 0.28
CA GLY A 140 -2.83 -18.03 1.03
C GLY A 140 -1.81 -17.26 0.17
N ASN A 141 -2.08 -17.12 -1.12
CA ASN A 141 -1.17 -16.46 -2.06
C ASN A 141 -1.56 -15.00 -2.29
N PRO A 142 -0.62 -14.07 -2.32
CA PRO A 142 -0.85 -12.71 -2.78
C PRO A 142 -1.47 -12.68 -4.18
N ILE A 143 -2.21 -11.61 -4.47
CA ILE A 143 -2.86 -11.39 -5.76
C ILE A 143 -2.21 -10.20 -6.45
N VAL A 144 -1.87 -10.35 -7.73
CA VAL A 144 -1.45 -9.23 -8.59
C VAL A 144 -2.36 -9.15 -9.80
N HIS A 145 -2.99 -7.98 -9.97
CA HIS A 145 -3.88 -7.68 -11.07
C HIS A 145 -3.23 -6.69 -12.05
N PHE A 146 -3.28 -7.00 -13.34
CA PHE A 146 -2.87 -6.10 -14.42
C PHE A 146 -4.11 -5.49 -15.05
N GLY A 147 -4.39 -4.23 -14.68
CA GLY A 147 -5.61 -3.54 -15.07
C GLY A 147 -5.49 -2.85 -16.43
N SER A 148 -6.33 -3.26 -17.38
CA SER A 148 -6.46 -2.62 -18.70
C SER A 148 -7.76 -3.05 -19.38
N THR A 149 -8.88 -2.33 -19.17
CA THR A 149 -10.16 -2.73 -19.77
C THR A 149 -10.98 -1.54 -20.28
N GLY A 150 -11.63 -1.74 -21.41
CA GLY A 150 -12.61 -0.80 -21.96
C GLY A 150 -13.95 -0.75 -21.21
N GLY A 151 -14.11 -1.48 -20.10
CA GLY A 151 -15.36 -1.55 -19.32
C GLY A 151 -16.17 -2.82 -19.55
N ALA A 152 -17.50 -2.75 -19.43
CA ALA A 152 -18.39 -3.89 -19.64
C ALA A 152 -18.47 -4.28 -21.13
N ARG A 153 -18.56 -5.59 -21.40
CA ARG A 153 -18.82 -6.11 -22.75
C ARG A 153 -20.31 -5.90 -23.08
N ILE A 154 -20.64 -4.84 -23.79
CA ILE A 154 -22.01 -4.43 -24.07
C ILE A 154 -22.91 -5.58 -24.61
N PRO A 155 -22.49 -6.37 -25.62
CA PRO A 155 -23.32 -7.49 -26.12
C PRO A 155 -23.68 -8.53 -25.05
N ASP A 156 -22.76 -8.80 -24.10
CA ASP A 156 -22.94 -9.80 -23.04
C ASP A 156 -23.76 -9.26 -21.86
N THR A 157 -23.80 -7.92 -21.68
CA THR A 157 -24.37 -7.26 -20.50
C THR A 157 -25.67 -6.52 -20.77
N LEU A 158 -26.12 -6.48 -22.02
CA LEU A 158 -27.44 -5.91 -22.38
C LEU A 158 -28.55 -6.83 -21.89
N GLY A 159 -29.54 -6.21 -21.26
CA GLY A 159 -30.67 -6.92 -20.68
C GLY A 159 -30.40 -7.42 -19.26
N THR A 160 -31.44 -7.76 -18.55
CA THR A 160 -31.39 -8.09 -17.12
C THR A 160 -30.54 -9.33 -16.83
N GLU A 161 -30.66 -10.38 -17.63
CA GLU A 161 -29.93 -11.63 -17.41
C GLU A 161 -28.42 -11.43 -17.53
N GLY A 162 -27.95 -10.81 -18.61
CA GLY A 162 -26.53 -10.52 -18.80
C GLY A 162 -25.98 -9.56 -17.75
N PHE A 163 -26.71 -8.51 -17.43
CA PHE A 163 -26.33 -7.54 -16.43
C PHE A 163 -26.14 -8.15 -15.03
N LEU A 164 -27.07 -9.00 -14.58
CA LEU A 164 -27.00 -9.64 -13.26
C LEU A 164 -25.85 -10.65 -13.14
N GLU A 165 -25.33 -11.19 -14.24
CA GLU A 165 -24.20 -12.12 -14.24
C GLU A 165 -22.82 -11.41 -14.13
N VAL A 166 -22.73 -10.14 -14.50
CA VAL A 166 -21.45 -9.40 -14.57
C VAL A 166 -21.25 -8.46 -13.36
N GLN A 167 -22.09 -8.55 -12.36
CA GLN A 167 -22.04 -7.71 -11.15
C GLN A 167 -20.68 -7.82 -10.42
N PRO A 168 -20.23 -6.72 -9.76
CA PRO A 168 -19.12 -6.80 -8.79
C PRO A 168 -19.43 -7.86 -7.73
N LYS A 169 -18.64 -8.91 -7.70
CA LYS A 169 -18.92 -10.06 -6.83
C LYS A 169 -18.60 -9.73 -5.36
N ARG A 170 -19.44 -10.17 -4.45
CA ARG A 170 -19.19 -10.11 -2.99
C ARG A 170 -17.82 -10.70 -2.61
N SER A 171 -17.31 -11.64 -3.40
CA SER A 171 -16.00 -12.27 -3.23
C SER A 171 -14.86 -11.26 -3.08
N ASN A 172 -14.91 -10.12 -3.78
CA ASN A 172 -13.91 -9.06 -3.64
C ASN A 172 -13.86 -8.50 -2.22
N SER A 173 -15.04 -8.19 -1.65
CA SER A 173 -15.15 -7.72 -0.26
C SER A 173 -14.93 -8.85 0.74
N LEU A 174 -15.35 -10.08 0.43
CA LEU A 174 -15.18 -11.26 1.28
C LEU A 174 -13.73 -11.78 1.32
N ARG A 175 -12.83 -11.24 0.47
CA ARG A 175 -11.39 -11.44 0.64
C ARG A 175 -10.92 -10.99 2.03
N LYS A 176 -11.55 -9.93 2.60
CA LYS A 176 -11.25 -9.40 3.95
C LYS A 176 -9.75 -9.19 4.19
N ARG A 177 -9.01 -8.79 3.17
CA ARG A 177 -7.54 -8.68 3.18
C ARG A 177 -6.81 -9.93 3.71
N ARG A 178 -7.42 -11.11 3.60
CA ARG A 178 -6.77 -12.37 4.04
C ARG A 178 -5.49 -12.66 3.28
N VAL A 179 -5.39 -12.19 2.04
CA VAL A 179 -4.17 -12.18 1.23
C VAL A 179 -3.94 -10.77 0.68
N PRO A 180 -2.70 -10.30 0.56
CA PRO A 180 -2.40 -9.02 -0.07
C PRO A 180 -2.87 -9.00 -1.52
N MET A 181 -3.38 -7.84 -1.96
CA MET A 181 -3.73 -7.62 -3.35
C MET A 181 -3.12 -6.32 -3.85
N ALA A 182 -2.39 -6.40 -4.95
CA ALA A 182 -1.84 -5.25 -5.66
C ALA A 182 -2.41 -5.15 -7.07
N THR A 183 -2.67 -3.94 -7.55
CA THR A 183 -3.04 -3.67 -8.94
C THR A 183 -2.00 -2.81 -9.61
N ILE A 184 -1.58 -3.21 -10.81
CA ILE A 184 -0.78 -2.40 -11.73
C ILE A 184 -1.71 -1.97 -12.87
N VAL A 185 -1.94 -0.67 -12.98
CA VAL A 185 -2.73 -0.10 -14.08
C VAL A 185 -1.79 0.08 -15.27
N VAL A 186 -1.84 -0.87 -16.20
CA VAL A 186 -0.97 -0.94 -17.39
C VAL A 186 -1.62 -0.40 -18.66
N GLY A 187 -2.89 -0.01 -18.58
CA GLY A 187 -3.67 0.58 -19.67
C GLY A 187 -4.88 1.34 -19.14
N ASP A 188 -5.76 1.76 -20.04
CA ASP A 188 -7.00 2.39 -19.61
C ASP A 188 -7.87 1.38 -18.87
N SER A 189 -8.33 1.75 -17.68
CA SER A 189 -8.97 0.84 -16.74
C SER A 189 -10.30 1.41 -16.27
N PHE A 190 -11.39 0.81 -16.73
CA PHE A 190 -12.77 1.24 -16.42
C PHE A 190 -13.61 0.09 -15.88
N GLY A 191 -14.67 0.41 -15.12
CA GLY A 191 -15.63 -0.57 -14.61
C GLY A 191 -14.98 -1.64 -13.72
N GLY A 192 -15.10 -2.93 -14.11
CA GLY A 192 -14.65 -4.05 -13.29
C GLY A 192 -13.17 -3.99 -12.89
N SER A 193 -12.31 -3.54 -13.78
CA SER A 193 -10.87 -3.40 -13.51
C SER A 193 -10.57 -2.23 -12.57
N SER A 194 -11.23 -1.08 -12.72
CA SER A 194 -11.07 0.03 -11.79
C SER A 194 -11.62 -0.31 -10.39
N PHE A 195 -12.70 -1.10 -10.30
CA PHE A 195 -13.18 -1.59 -9.01
C PHE A 195 -12.20 -2.58 -8.36
N ALA A 196 -11.54 -3.44 -9.15
CA ALA A 196 -10.48 -4.31 -8.63
C ALA A 196 -9.30 -3.48 -8.09
N ALA A 197 -8.90 -2.42 -8.79
CA ALA A 197 -7.89 -1.48 -8.29
C ALA A 197 -8.33 -0.82 -6.98
N ALA A 198 -9.59 -0.35 -6.90
CA ALA A 198 -10.13 0.26 -5.69
C ALA A 198 -10.20 -0.71 -4.49
N HIS A 199 -10.32 -2.02 -4.71
CA HIS A 199 -10.28 -3.03 -3.66
C HIS A 199 -8.87 -3.49 -3.29
N SER A 200 -7.85 -3.08 -4.05
CA SER A 200 -6.46 -3.47 -3.82
C SER A 200 -5.85 -2.74 -2.62
N ASP A 201 -4.94 -3.42 -1.95
CA ASP A 201 -4.19 -2.84 -0.83
C ASP A 201 -3.11 -1.87 -1.33
N PHE A 202 -2.59 -2.10 -2.55
CA PHE A 202 -1.58 -1.28 -3.19
C PHE A 202 -1.87 -1.09 -4.68
N VAL A 203 -1.84 0.14 -5.15
CA VAL A 203 -2.12 0.48 -6.55
C VAL A 203 -0.97 1.27 -7.15
N VAL A 204 -0.42 0.76 -8.24
CA VAL A 204 0.57 1.46 -9.06
C VAL A 204 -0.04 1.78 -10.41
N GLN A 205 0.06 3.03 -10.85
CA GLN A 205 -0.41 3.45 -12.18
C GLN A 205 0.78 3.80 -13.07
N VAL A 206 0.84 3.19 -14.25
CA VAL A 206 1.85 3.52 -15.26
C VAL A 206 1.45 4.79 -15.99
N ARG A 207 2.39 5.70 -16.20
CA ARG A 207 2.13 6.98 -16.89
C ARG A 207 1.56 6.78 -18.30
N GLY A 208 0.62 7.64 -18.68
CA GLY A 208 -0.10 7.53 -19.94
C GLY A 208 -1.20 6.47 -19.94
N THR A 209 -1.67 6.07 -18.75
CA THR A 209 -2.88 5.24 -18.54
C THR A 209 -3.95 6.03 -17.83
N CYS A 210 -5.19 5.53 -17.84
CA CYS A 210 -6.34 6.17 -17.18
C CYS A 210 -7.02 5.17 -16.24
N LEU A 211 -7.29 5.60 -15.02
CA LEU A 211 -8.06 4.86 -14.03
C LEU A 211 -9.32 5.64 -13.68
N ALA A 212 -10.50 5.14 -14.03
CA ALA A 212 -11.77 5.82 -13.74
C ALA A 212 -12.94 4.84 -13.66
N VAL A 213 -14.06 5.29 -13.12
CA VAL A 213 -15.29 4.47 -13.07
C VAL A 213 -15.80 4.19 -14.47
N THR A 214 -15.76 5.18 -15.36
CA THR A 214 -16.24 5.09 -16.75
C THR A 214 -15.32 5.83 -17.71
N SER A 215 -15.48 5.56 -19.01
CA SER A 215 -14.63 6.17 -20.04
C SER A 215 -15.05 7.60 -20.38
N PRO A 216 -14.14 8.44 -20.95
CA PRO A 216 -14.48 9.76 -21.45
C PRO A 216 -15.69 9.76 -22.40
N ARG A 217 -15.78 8.75 -23.29
CA ARG A 217 -16.91 8.63 -24.23
C ARG A 217 -18.26 8.49 -23.54
N VAL A 218 -18.33 7.77 -22.43
CA VAL A 218 -19.57 7.63 -21.66
C VAL A 218 -19.94 8.94 -20.98
N ILE A 219 -18.95 9.67 -20.47
CA ILE A 219 -19.16 11.02 -19.88
C ILE A 219 -19.69 11.97 -20.93
N GLU A 220 -19.05 12.04 -22.09
CA GLU A 220 -19.48 12.87 -23.20
C GLU A 220 -20.95 12.63 -23.59
N VAL A 221 -21.33 11.35 -23.72
CA VAL A 221 -22.73 10.99 -24.07
C VAL A 221 -23.71 11.33 -22.94
N ALA A 222 -23.30 11.15 -21.69
CA ALA A 222 -24.19 11.33 -20.53
C ALA A 222 -24.35 12.80 -20.11
N THR A 223 -23.28 13.59 -20.21
CA THR A 223 -23.23 14.95 -19.67
C THR A 223 -22.92 16.02 -20.70
N GLY A 224 -22.43 15.65 -21.88
CA GLY A 224 -21.93 16.57 -22.88
C GLY A 224 -20.53 17.12 -22.61
N GLU A 225 -19.85 16.64 -21.56
CA GLU A 225 -18.52 17.06 -21.18
C GLU A 225 -17.48 16.32 -22.04
N ASP A 226 -16.60 17.10 -22.71
CA ASP A 226 -15.43 16.58 -23.41
C ASP A 226 -14.24 16.62 -22.46
N ILE A 227 -13.72 15.46 -22.09
CA ILE A 227 -12.60 15.32 -21.15
C ILE A 227 -11.58 14.33 -21.69
N SER A 228 -10.30 14.65 -21.55
CA SER A 228 -9.20 13.75 -21.92
C SER A 228 -9.05 12.59 -20.93
N PHE A 229 -8.42 11.49 -21.37
CA PHE A 229 -8.07 10.38 -20.48
C PHE A 229 -7.15 10.83 -19.34
N GLU A 230 -6.20 11.70 -19.63
CA GLU A 230 -5.26 12.23 -18.64
C GLU A 230 -5.95 13.10 -17.59
N ASP A 231 -6.86 14.00 -18.02
CA ASP A 231 -7.60 14.89 -17.11
C ASP A 231 -8.66 14.14 -16.28
N LEU A 232 -9.21 13.04 -16.82
CA LEU A 232 -10.20 12.23 -16.11
C LEU A 232 -9.57 11.37 -15.01
N GLY A 233 -8.50 10.68 -15.31
CA GLY A 233 -7.94 9.68 -14.41
C GLY A 233 -6.48 9.32 -14.70
N GLY A 234 -5.71 10.27 -15.21
CA GLY A 234 -4.26 10.12 -15.38
C GLY A 234 -3.50 10.13 -14.07
N VAL A 235 -2.21 9.83 -14.15
CA VAL A 235 -1.32 9.73 -12.97
C VAL A 235 -1.36 10.99 -12.12
N ASP A 236 -1.28 12.18 -12.73
CA ASP A 236 -1.24 13.43 -11.96
C ASP A 236 -2.55 13.73 -11.23
N VAL A 237 -3.69 13.30 -11.76
CA VAL A 237 -4.98 13.40 -11.07
C VAL A 237 -4.95 12.53 -9.81
N HIS A 238 -4.56 11.26 -9.93
CA HIS A 238 -4.63 10.34 -8.79
C HIS A 238 -3.49 10.54 -7.78
N ALA A 239 -2.29 10.84 -8.23
CA ALA A 239 -1.16 11.06 -7.34
C ALA A 239 -1.23 12.38 -6.55
N ARG A 240 -1.91 13.43 -7.10
CA ARG A 240 -1.87 14.77 -6.51
C ARG A 240 -3.21 15.29 -6.00
N LYS A 241 -4.35 14.78 -6.53
CA LYS A 241 -5.68 15.32 -6.19
C LYS A 241 -6.54 14.31 -5.43
N THR A 242 -6.58 13.04 -5.88
CA THR A 242 -7.53 12.07 -5.32
C THR A 242 -6.90 11.08 -4.35
N GLY A 243 -5.60 10.81 -4.44
CA GLY A 243 -4.94 9.80 -3.62
C GLY A 243 -5.33 8.35 -3.93
N GLN A 244 -5.99 8.07 -5.06
CA GLN A 244 -6.47 6.72 -5.40
C GLN A 244 -5.36 5.74 -5.77
N ILE A 245 -4.15 6.22 -6.08
CA ILE A 245 -2.98 5.40 -6.31
C ILE A 245 -1.95 5.57 -5.20
N ASP A 246 -1.22 4.53 -4.89
CA ASP A 246 -0.18 4.56 -3.85
C ASP A 246 1.17 4.95 -4.43
N GLN A 247 1.42 4.55 -5.68
CA GLN A 247 2.62 4.90 -6.43
C GLN A 247 2.31 5.03 -7.93
N PHE A 248 3.22 5.61 -8.65
CA PHE A 248 3.20 5.68 -10.11
C PHE A 248 4.56 5.29 -10.66
N ALA A 249 4.59 4.88 -11.92
CA ALA A 249 5.79 4.48 -12.63
C ALA A 249 5.80 5.08 -14.04
N ASP A 250 6.98 5.35 -14.56
CA ASP A 250 7.13 5.80 -15.94
C ASP A 250 7.17 4.62 -16.93
N THR A 251 7.53 3.42 -16.42
CA THR A 251 7.60 2.17 -17.20
C THR A 251 6.87 1.03 -16.51
N ASP A 252 6.52 -0.01 -17.29
CA ASP A 252 5.92 -1.24 -16.77
C ASP A 252 6.88 -1.95 -15.80
N ASP A 253 8.18 -1.99 -16.11
CA ASP A 253 9.18 -2.69 -15.29
C ASP A 253 9.37 -2.01 -13.93
N GLU A 254 9.37 -0.67 -13.87
CA GLU A 254 9.35 0.08 -12.61
C GLU A 254 8.09 -0.24 -11.78
N ALA A 255 6.93 -0.36 -12.44
CA ALA A 255 5.70 -0.74 -11.74
C ALA A 255 5.76 -2.15 -11.16
N TYR A 256 6.40 -3.11 -11.86
CA TYR A 256 6.61 -4.45 -11.31
C TYR A 256 7.54 -4.41 -10.09
N ASP A 257 8.61 -3.64 -10.13
CA ASP A 257 9.56 -3.53 -9.03
C ASP A 257 8.93 -2.87 -7.81
N LEU A 258 8.07 -1.87 -7.99
CA LEU A 258 7.28 -1.27 -6.90
C LEU A 258 6.35 -2.29 -6.24
N VAL A 259 5.66 -3.13 -7.02
CA VAL A 259 4.79 -4.18 -6.47
C VAL A 259 5.60 -5.29 -5.81
N ARG A 260 6.73 -5.72 -6.39
CA ARG A 260 7.64 -6.68 -5.77
C ARG A 260 8.18 -6.14 -4.45
N SER A 261 8.58 -4.86 -4.41
CA SER A 261 9.02 -4.17 -3.20
C SER A 261 7.93 -4.15 -2.14
N TYR A 262 6.71 -3.71 -2.48
CA TYR A 262 5.56 -3.72 -1.57
C TYR A 262 5.31 -5.11 -0.97
N LEU A 263 5.20 -6.13 -1.81
CA LEU A 263 4.95 -7.50 -1.36
C LEU A 263 6.11 -8.06 -0.55
N SER A 264 7.34 -7.53 -0.69
CA SER A 264 8.50 -7.98 0.09
C SER A 264 8.40 -7.65 1.57
N TYR A 265 7.67 -6.60 1.94
CA TYR A 265 7.45 -6.23 3.34
C TYR A 265 6.38 -7.10 4.01
N LEU A 266 5.47 -7.66 3.23
CA LEU A 266 4.31 -8.39 3.74
C LEU A 266 4.56 -9.91 3.80
N PRO A 267 3.94 -10.59 4.77
CA PRO A 267 3.79 -12.04 4.70
C PRO A 267 2.88 -12.42 3.51
N PRO A 268 2.88 -13.68 3.06
CA PRO A 268 2.02 -14.10 1.96
C PRO A 268 0.52 -13.96 2.25
N ASN A 269 0.14 -13.94 3.52
CA ASN A 269 -1.26 -13.86 3.96
C ASN A 269 -1.36 -13.34 5.40
N ALA A 270 -2.57 -12.98 5.81
CA ALA A 270 -2.84 -12.36 7.10
C ALA A 270 -2.68 -13.29 8.33
N TRP A 271 -2.49 -14.60 8.13
CA TRP A 271 -2.28 -15.57 9.23
C TRP A 271 -0.83 -16.07 9.33
N THR A 272 0.05 -15.60 8.47
CA THR A 272 1.49 -15.84 8.56
C THR A 272 2.15 -14.64 9.22
N PRO A 273 2.98 -14.80 10.25
CA PRO A 273 3.68 -13.68 10.84
C PRO A 273 4.71 -13.09 9.85
N PRO A 274 4.96 -11.77 9.91
CA PRO A 274 6.00 -11.15 9.10
C PRO A 274 7.38 -11.69 9.48
N ALA A 275 8.20 -11.99 8.48
CA ALA A 275 9.53 -12.52 8.69
C ALA A 275 10.56 -11.38 8.82
N ARG A 276 11.48 -11.52 9.77
CA ARG A 276 12.71 -10.72 9.81
C ARG A 276 13.61 -11.16 8.65
N VAL A 277 14.02 -10.23 7.81
CA VAL A 277 14.85 -10.49 6.61
C VAL A 277 16.22 -9.83 6.80
N GLY A 278 17.28 -10.62 6.79
CA GLY A 278 18.58 -10.10 7.18
C GLY A 278 18.59 -9.88 8.70
N GLY A 279 19.32 -9.07 9.16
CA GLY A 279 19.57 -8.75 10.55
C GLY A 279 21.07 -8.71 10.62
N ALA A 280 21.59 -7.51 10.55
CA ALA A 280 23.03 -7.37 10.62
C ALA A 280 23.46 -7.76 12.01
N ASP A 281 24.27 -8.78 12.09
CA ASP A 281 25.13 -8.99 13.23
C ASP A 281 25.87 -7.66 13.49
N GLY A 282 25.37 -6.88 14.46
CA GLY A 282 26.07 -5.72 14.99
C GLY A 282 25.70 -4.31 14.50
N LEU A 283 24.87 -4.10 13.47
CA LEU A 283 24.49 -2.74 13.05
C LEU A 283 23.46 -2.06 13.97
N ALA A 284 22.72 -2.83 14.76
CA ALA A 284 21.75 -2.27 15.72
C ALA A 284 22.38 -1.64 16.96
N SER A 285 23.68 -1.79 17.19
CA SER A 285 24.36 -1.37 18.42
C SER A 285 25.12 -0.05 18.33
N GLY A 286 25.20 0.57 17.15
CA GLY A 286 25.92 1.82 16.96
C GLY A 286 25.03 3.05 17.21
N ALA A 287 25.48 3.95 18.07
CA ALA A 287 24.94 5.29 18.15
C ALA A 287 25.28 6.08 16.87
N ASP A 288 24.31 6.81 16.33
CA ASP A 288 24.51 7.70 15.18
C ASP A 288 24.62 9.16 15.61
N PRO A 289 25.81 9.69 15.85
CA PRO A 289 25.97 11.06 16.37
C PRO A 289 25.53 12.14 15.36
N GLU A 290 25.42 11.81 14.07
CA GLU A 290 24.98 12.78 13.06
C GLU A 290 23.45 12.96 13.05
N LEU A 291 22.70 12.05 13.67
CA LEU A 291 21.23 12.08 13.64
C LEU A 291 20.69 13.36 14.29
N ALA A 292 21.26 13.81 15.40
CA ALA A 292 20.88 15.04 16.09
C ALA A 292 21.01 16.27 15.17
N ALA A 293 22.05 16.35 14.35
CA ALA A 293 22.31 17.49 13.47
C ALA A 293 21.30 17.62 12.31
N LEU A 294 20.53 16.57 12.01
CA LEU A 294 19.50 16.60 10.97
C LEU A 294 18.23 17.32 11.40
N VAL A 295 17.97 17.42 12.71
CA VAL A 295 16.82 18.11 13.27
C VAL A 295 17.27 19.44 13.86
N PRO A 296 16.94 20.58 13.25
CA PRO A 296 17.36 21.90 13.74
C PRO A 296 16.80 22.19 15.14
N GLU A 297 17.60 22.78 16.02
CA GLU A 297 17.14 23.29 17.32
C GLU A 297 16.03 24.34 17.17
N SER A 298 16.15 25.20 16.13
CA SER A 298 15.14 26.20 15.85
C SER A 298 13.82 25.55 15.43
N ARG A 299 12.80 25.67 16.26
CA ARG A 299 11.44 25.16 16.04
C ARG A 299 10.75 25.71 14.80
N ARG A 300 11.21 26.85 14.25
CA ARG A 300 10.68 27.50 13.04
C ARG A 300 11.35 27.00 11.75
N ARG A 301 12.49 26.31 11.86
CA ARG A 301 13.21 25.79 10.70
C ARG A 301 12.69 24.42 10.34
N GLY A 302 12.17 24.27 9.11
CA GLY A 302 11.80 22.99 8.53
C GLY A 302 13.04 22.15 8.15
N TYR A 303 12.87 20.85 8.11
CA TYR A 303 13.86 19.88 7.60
C TYR A 303 13.14 18.73 6.92
N ASP A 304 13.85 18.02 6.03
CA ASP A 304 13.28 16.85 5.37
C ASP A 304 13.44 15.61 6.25
N MET A 305 12.32 15.09 6.74
CA MET A 305 12.27 13.89 7.58
C MET A 305 12.80 12.64 6.85
N ARG A 306 12.80 12.62 5.51
CA ARG A 306 13.39 11.50 4.75
C ARG A 306 14.87 11.32 5.04
N ARG A 307 15.59 12.42 5.36
CA ARG A 307 17.00 12.35 5.76
C ARG A 307 17.19 11.68 7.13
N VAL A 308 16.25 11.91 8.04
CA VAL A 308 16.22 11.21 9.35
C VAL A 308 15.88 9.74 9.14
N LEU A 309 14.85 9.45 8.35
CA LEU A 309 14.46 8.07 8.03
C LEU A 309 15.60 7.28 7.38
N ALA A 310 16.34 7.87 6.45
CA ALA A 310 17.50 7.21 5.82
C ALA A 310 18.60 6.78 6.81
N ARG A 311 18.64 7.35 8.03
CA ARG A 311 19.58 6.95 9.10
C ARG A 311 18.97 5.92 10.05
N LEU A 312 17.64 5.79 10.05
CA LEU A 312 16.93 4.89 10.97
C LEU A 312 16.58 3.54 10.33
N VAL A 313 16.34 3.50 9.02
CA VAL A 313 15.94 2.28 8.32
C VAL A 313 17.13 1.56 7.69
N ASP A 314 16.94 0.31 7.34
CA ASP A 314 17.93 -0.49 6.63
C ASP A 314 18.10 0.02 5.19
N ASP A 315 19.32 -0.01 4.67
CA ASP A 315 19.64 0.47 3.34
C ASP A 315 18.77 -0.19 2.26
N GLY A 316 18.23 0.65 1.36
CA GLY A 316 17.37 0.20 0.26
C GLY A 316 15.99 -0.32 0.68
N SER A 317 15.62 -0.19 1.95
CA SER A 317 14.34 -0.72 2.47
C SER A 317 13.25 0.33 2.64
N PHE A 318 13.20 1.37 1.83
CA PHE A 318 12.24 2.46 1.96
C PHE A 318 11.25 2.48 0.80
N LEU A 319 9.95 2.32 1.10
CA LEU A 319 8.85 2.46 0.13
C LEU A 319 7.81 3.43 0.68
N GLU A 320 7.85 4.68 0.22
CA GLU A 320 6.87 5.70 0.61
C GLU A 320 5.54 5.49 -0.13
N LEU A 321 4.42 5.60 0.58
CA LEU A 321 3.08 5.56 0.01
C LEU A 321 2.57 6.97 -0.24
N ARG A 322 1.97 7.20 -1.42
CA ARG A 322 1.31 8.47 -1.77
C ARG A 322 2.20 9.70 -1.52
N PRO A 323 3.40 9.76 -2.13
CA PRO A 323 4.40 10.79 -1.81
C PRO A 323 3.95 12.22 -2.19
N LEU A 324 2.96 12.36 -3.07
CA LEU A 324 2.51 13.65 -3.61
C LEU A 324 1.22 14.19 -3.00
N ILE A 325 0.52 13.42 -2.14
CA ILE A 325 -0.67 13.86 -1.42
C ILE A 325 -0.48 13.67 0.09
N GLY A 326 -1.12 14.50 0.93
CA GLY A 326 -0.92 14.47 2.37
C GLY A 326 0.55 14.63 2.76
N ARG A 327 1.29 15.50 2.09
CA ARG A 327 2.76 15.62 2.11
C ARG A 327 3.35 16.00 3.46
N SER A 328 2.53 16.52 4.38
CA SER A 328 2.94 16.86 5.75
C SER A 328 3.18 15.63 6.65
N LEU A 329 2.79 14.44 6.19
CA LEU A 329 3.03 13.16 6.83
C LEU A 329 3.65 12.18 5.82
N ILE A 330 4.75 11.56 6.16
CA ILE A 330 5.32 10.44 5.42
C ILE A 330 4.70 9.16 5.98
N CYS A 331 4.14 8.34 5.09
CA CYS A 331 3.70 6.99 5.39
C CYS A 331 4.50 6.03 4.51
N CYS A 332 5.24 5.11 5.09
CA CYS A 332 6.10 4.20 4.32
C CYS A 332 6.19 2.81 4.94
N PHE A 333 6.51 1.83 4.11
CA PHE A 333 7.07 0.58 4.55
C PHE A 333 8.59 0.67 4.55
N ALA A 334 9.21 0.08 5.54
CA ALA A 334 10.66 0.01 5.66
C ALA A 334 11.09 -1.23 6.46
N ARG A 335 12.40 -1.40 6.66
CA ARG A 335 12.93 -2.35 7.65
C ARG A 335 13.82 -1.62 8.63
N ILE A 336 13.75 -2.07 9.89
CA ILE A 336 14.68 -1.65 10.95
C ILE A 336 15.23 -2.94 11.55
N ASP A 337 16.54 -3.15 11.41
CA ASP A 337 17.23 -4.37 11.82
C ASP A 337 16.56 -5.65 11.24
N GLY A 338 16.20 -5.58 9.95
CA GLY A 338 15.52 -6.63 9.21
C GLY A 338 14.02 -6.81 9.50
N TRP A 339 13.47 -6.18 10.54
CA TRP A 339 12.03 -6.23 10.83
C TRP A 339 11.25 -5.33 9.88
N PRO A 340 10.29 -5.86 9.12
CA PRO A 340 9.41 -5.01 8.32
C PRO A 340 8.48 -4.21 9.23
N VAL A 341 8.37 -2.92 8.97
CA VAL A 341 7.59 -1.97 9.76
C VAL A 341 6.82 -1.02 8.87
N GLY A 342 5.68 -0.52 9.37
CA GLY A 342 5.03 0.68 8.84
C GLY A 342 5.50 1.90 9.62
N ILE A 343 5.89 2.97 8.94
CA ILE A 343 6.35 4.20 9.59
C ILE A 343 5.43 5.35 9.23
N LEU A 344 4.97 6.08 10.26
CA LEU A 344 4.27 7.35 10.15
C LEU A 344 5.19 8.44 10.71
N ALA A 345 5.70 9.32 9.86
CA ALA A 345 6.67 10.34 10.25
C ALA A 345 6.22 11.73 9.81
N SER A 346 6.17 12.68 10.73
CA SER A 346 5.88 14.07 10.41
C SER A 346 6.90 14.63 9.41
N GLN A 347 6.44 15.43 8.43
CA GLN A 347 7.32 16.08 7.45
C GLN A 347 7.31 17.62 7.65
N PRO A 348 8.18 18.16 8.51
CA PRO A 348 8.17 19.58 8.84
C PRO A 348 8.50 20.52 7.67
N MET A 349 9.11 20.01 6.60
CA MET A 349 9.35 20.78 5.38
C MET A 349 8.04 21.08 4.62
N GLN A 350 6.98 20.32 4.88
CA GLN A 350 5.67 20.46 4.25
C GLN A 350 4.65 20.94 5.29
N GLN A 351 4.15 22.16 5.11
CA GLN A 351 3.16 22.75 6.04
C GLN A 351 3.54 22.58 7.53
N ALA A 352 4.84 22.68 7.85
CA ALA A 352 5.39 22.49 9.20
C ALA A 352 5.05 21.13 9.87
N GLY A 353 4.61 20.13 9.13
CA GLY A 353 4.20 18.81 9.65
C GLY A 353 2.76 18.77 10.19
N VAL A 354 1.92 19.77 9.90
CA VAL A 354 0.51 19.83 10.35
C VAL A 354 -0.32 18.72 9.68
N LEU A 355 -1.17 18.05 10.45
CA LEU A 355 -2.02 16.98 9.92
C LEU A 355 -3.27 17.54 9.24
N GLY A 356 -3.38 17.36 7.94
CA GLY A 356 -4.57 17.67 7.13
C GLY A 356 -5.41 16.43 6.81
N PRO A 357 -6.55 16.61 6.11
CA PRO A 357 -7.46 15.52 5.77
C PRO A 357 -6.79 14.36 5.01
N ASP A 358 -5.98 14.67 4.00
CA ASP A 358 -5.29 13.66 3.18
C ASP A 358 -4.20 12.91 3.97
N ALA A 359 -3.58 13.59 4.94
CA ALA A 359 -2.61 12.95 5.84
C ALA A 359 -3.30 11.92 6.75
N CYS A 360 -4.53 12.21 7.22
CA CYS A 360 -5.34 11.28 8.00
C CYS A 360 -5.74 10.04 7.18
N ASP A 361 -6.20 10.22 5.95
CA ASP A 361 -6.55 9.10 5.06
C ASP A 361 -5.35 8.20 4.78
N LYS A 362 -4.20 8.81 4.47
CA LYS A 362 -2.94 8.10 4.23
C LYS A 362 -2.47 7.32 5.46
N ALA A 363 -2.54 7.92 6.64
CA ALA A 363 -2.22 7.29 7.92
C ALA A 363 -3.14 6.10 8.21
N THR A 364 -4.45 6.28 8.07
CA THR A 364 -5.46 5.24 8.28
C THR A 364 -5.17 4.03 7.39
N LYS A 365 -4.88 4.24 6.11
CA LYS A 365 -4.56 3.16 5.17
C LYS A 365 -3.34 2.36 5.60
N LEU A 366 -2.23 3.01 5.98
CA LEU A 366 -1.03 2.32 6.43
C LEU A 366 -1.28 1.52 7.71
N ILE A 367 -1.97 2.09 8.70
CA ILE A 367 -2.31 1.39 9.94
C ILE A 367 -3.14 0.14 9.66
N VAL A 368 -4.18 0.26 8.82
CA VAL A 368 -5.03 -0.86 8.42
C VAL A 368 -4.23 -2.00 7.79
N GLN A 369 -3.29 -1.67 6.91
CA GLN A 369 -2.44 -2.68 6.27
C GLN A 369 -1.46 -3.32 7.26
N CYS A 370 -0.80 -2.51 8.09
CA CYS A 370 0.13 -3.00 9.09
C CYS A 370 -0.56 -3.92 10.10
N ASP A 371 -1.72 -3.51 10.61
CA ASP A 371 -2.49 -4.36 11.53
C ASP A 371 -2.90 -5.67 10.87
N THR A 372 -3.48 -5.59 9.66
CA THR A 372 -3.95 -6.77 8.93
C THR A 372 -2.84 -7.81 8.73
N TYR A 373 -1.65 -7.37 8.38
CA TYR A 373 -0.52 -8.26 8.06
C TYR A 373 0.50 -8.42 9.20
N GLY A 374 0.20 -7.88 10.38
CA GLY A 374 1.00 -8.08 11.58
C GLY A 374 2.30 -7.29 11.63
N LEU A 375 2.43 -6.19 10.87
CA LEU A 375 3.64 -5.36 10.86
C LEU A 375 3.61 -4.36 12.02
N PRO A 376 4.69 -4.24 12.82
CA PRO A 376 4.81 -3.18 13.81
C PRO A 376 4.71 -1.79 13.18
N LEU A 377 4.23 -0.82 13.96
CA LEU A 377 4.12 0.58 13.59
C LEU A 377 5.17 1.42 14.34
N VAL A 378 5.82 2.33 13.63
CA VAL A 378 6.76 3.31 14.19
C VAL A 378 6.25 4.71 13.89
N PHE A 379 6.19 5.56 14.92
CA PHE A 379 5.73 6.94 14.82
C PHE A 379 6.89 7.88 15.15
N LEU A 380 7.20 8.79 14.23
CA LEU A 380 8.21 9.84 14.43
C LEU A 380 7.54 11.19 14.43
N GLN A 381 7.47 11.82 15.59
CA GLN A 381 6.68 13.02 15.78
C GLN A 381 7.50 14.30 15.73
N ASP A 382 7.11 15.22 14.87
CA ASP A 382 7.41 16.64 14.90
C ASP A 382 6.20 17.39 14.33
N VAL A 383 5.12 17.46 15.12
CA VAL A 383 3.79 17.88 14.68
C VAL A 383 3.25 19.01 15.55
N PRO A 384 2.91 20.19 14.96
CA PRO A 384 2.36 21.32 15.72
C PRO A 384 0.85 21.21 15.96
N GLY A 385 0.16 20.25 15.36
CA GLY A 385 -1.28 20.08 15.50
C GLY A 385 -1.96 19.63 14.23
N PHE A 386 -3.30 19.65 14.22
CA PHE A 386 -4.11 19.52 13.02
C PHE A 386 -4.21 20.86 12.29
N LEU A 387 -4.39 20.78 10.96
CA LEU A 387 -4.62 21.95 10.13
C LEU A 387 -5.94 22.61 10.52
N VAL A 388 -5.94 23.95 10.61
CA VAL A 388 -7.12 24.74 11.01
C VAL A 388 -7.57 25.63 9.87
N GLY A 389 -8.87 25.83 9.73
CA GLY A 389 -9.43 26.74 8.74
C GLY A 389 -10.73 26.23 8.14
N ARG A 390 -11.49 27.13 7.50
CA ARG A 390 -12.81 26.82 6.93
C ARG A 390 -12.75 25.67 5.93
N GLN A 391 -11.79 25.67 5.02
CA GLN A 391 -11.73 24.67 3.94
C GLN A 391 -11.53 23.27 4.50
N VAL A 392 -10.62 23.08 5.45
CA VAL A 392 -10.36 21.75 6.01
C VAL A 392 -11.52 21.20 6.82
N GLU A 393 -12.31 22.06 7.46
CA GLU A 393 -13.56 21.64 8.10
C GLU A 393 -14.59 21.17 7.04
N HIS A 394 -14.69 21.90 5.90
CA HIS A 394 -15.53 21.51 4.78
C HIS A 394 -15.04 20.21 4.11
N ASP A 395 -13.72 19.94 4.13
CA ASP A 395 -13.09 18.70 3.66
C ASP A 395 -13.20 17.56 4.69
N ARG A 396 -14.03 17.73 5.72
CA ARG A 396 -14.38 16.73 6.74
C ARG A 396 -13.19 16.31 7.61
N LEU A 397 -12.28 17.25 7.98
CA LEU A 397 -11.12 16.95 8.82
C LEU A 397 -11.49 16.22 10.10
N LEU A 398 -12.54 16.68 10.81
CA LEU A 398 -12.99 16.04 12.06
C LEU A 398 -13.29 14.54 11.87
N HIS A 399 -14.02 14.16 10.82
CA HIS A 399 -14.32 12.76 10.52
C HIS A 399 -13.07 11.95 10.21
N LYS A 400 -12.19 12.49 9.37
CA LYS A 400 -10.95 11.81 8.96
C LYS A 400 -9.96 11.65 10.13
N ALA A 401 -9.88 12.65 11.00
CA ALA A 401 -9.08 12.57 12.22
C ALA A 401 -9.59 11.49 13.19
N ILE A 402 -10.90 11.36 13.37
CA ILE A 402 -11.47 10.32 14.22
C ILE A 402 -11.33 8.94 13.59
N MET A 403 -11.47 8.80 12.27
CA MET A 403 -11.20 7.53 11.58
C MET A 403 -9.74 7.09 11.76
N PHE A 404 -8.79 8.02 11.67
CA PHE A 404 -7.38 7.76 11.93
C PHE A 404 -7.15 7.28 13.37
N GLN A 405 -7.71 7.98 14.36
CA GLN A 405 -7.61 7.55 15.76
C GLN A 405 -8.27 6.20 16.01
N GLN A 406 -9.44 5.96 15.43
CA GLN A 406 -10.13 4.68 15.58
C GLN A 406 -9.30 3.53 15.00
N ALA A 407 -8.69 3.70 13.83
CA ALA A 407 -7.78 2.71 13.27
C ALA A 407 -6.57 2.47 14.19
N LEU A 408 -5.99 3.54 14.76
CA LEU A 408 -4.89 3.43 15.71
C LEU A 408 -5.28 2.62 16.97
N HIS A 409 -6.45 2.92 17.55
CA HIS A 409 -6.91 2.28 18.78
C HIS A 409 -7.31 0.82 18.58
N LEU A 410 -7.86 0.48 17.42
CA LEU A 410 -8.23 -0.90 17.08
C LEU A 410 -7.03 -1.74 16.62
N SER A 411 -5.92 -1.11 16.29
CA SER A 411 -4.71 -1.81 15.85
C SER A 411 -4.06 -2.55 17.04
N GLU A 412 -3.78 -3.83 16.84
CA GLU A 412 -3.19 -4.72 17.85
C GLU A 412 -1.68 -4.98 17.64
N VAL A 413 -1.09 -4.46 16.57
CA VAL A 413 0.35 -4.60 16.32
C VAL A 413 1.18 -3.75 17.29
N PRO A 414 2.45 -4.12 17.53
CA PRO A 414 3.36 -3.30 18.30
C PRO A 414 3.48 -1.88 17.74
N LYS A 415 3.49 -0.88 18.63
CA LYS A 415 3.56 0.54 18.29
C LYS A 415 4.68 1.21 19.07
N LEU A 416 5.63 1.80 18.37
CA LEU A 416 6.79 2.49 18.95
C LEU A 416 6.77 3.95 18.52
N THR A 417 6.83 4.87 19.46
CA THR A 417 6.76 6.31 19.23
C THR A 417 8.02 7.00 19.70
N VAL A 418 8.55 7.90 18.88
CA VAL A 418 9.64 8.81 19.25
C VAL A 418 9.22 10.26 18.93
N VAL A 419 9.17 11.11 19.94
CA VAL A 419 8.96 12.56 19.78
C VAL A 419 10.33 13.21 19.59
N LEU A 420 10.55 13.74 18.36
CA LEU A 420 11.85 14.33 18.00
C LEU A 420 11.94 15.80 18.41
N ARG A 421 10.84 16.58 18.24
CA ARG A 421 10.86 18.01 18.53
C ARG A 421 9.51 18.54 19.05
N LYS A 422 8.46 18.58 18.22
CA LYS A 422 7.14 19.11 18.60
C LYS A 422 6.09 18.03 18.60
N ALA A 423 5.18 18.06 19.59
CA ALA A 423 4.04 17.18 19.65
C ALA A 423 2.90 17.87 20.39
N PHE A 424 2.00 18.52 19.64
CA PHE A 424 0.95 19.34 20.23
C PHE A 424 -0.47 18.86 19.92
N GLY A 425 -1.32 18.99 20.94
CA GLY A 425 -2.77 18.79 20.86
C GLY A 425 -3.16 17.37 20.48
N LEU A 426 -4.31 17.25 19.82
CA LEU A 426 -4.84 15.95 19.41
C LEU A 426 -3.91 15.21 18.42
N ALA A 427 -3.09 15.92 17.66
CA ALA A 427 -2.15 15.32 16.72
C ALA A 427 -1.08 14.47 17.41
N TYR A 428 -0.63 14.87 18.62
CA TYR A 428 0.23 14.04 19.46
C TYR A 428 -0.38 12.67 19.75
N PHE A 429 -1.65 12.65 20.15
CA PHE A 429 -2.37 11.41 20.44
C PHE A 429 -2.64 10.59 19.17
N SER A 430 -3.01 11.24 18.06
CA SER A 430 -3.27 10.56 16.79
C SER A 430 -2.02 9.89 16.21
N LEU A 431 -0.83 10.40 16.51
CA LEU A 431 0.46 9.77 16.17
C LEU A 431 0.98 8.86 17.31
N CYS A 432 0.08 8.22 18.03
CA CYS A 432 0.39 7.25 19.08
C CYS A 432 1.21 7.84 20.24
N GLY A 433 0.74 8.96 20.82
CA GLY A 433 1.25 9.49 22.07
C GLY A 433 0.94 8.57 23.26
N ASN A 434 1.16 9.06 24.48
CA ASN A 434 0.89 8.26 25.66
C ASN A 434 -0.59 7.83 25.75
N ASP A 435 -0.84 6.70 26.38
CA ASP A 435 -2.17 6.09 26.58
C ASP A 435 -2.94 5.77 25.27
N GLN A 436 -2.25 5.72 24.11
CA GLN A 436 -2.85 5.35 22.81
C GLN A 436 -2.52 3.91 22.37
N GLY A 437 -2.13 3.06 23.31
CA GLY A 437 -1.79 1.67 23.05
C GLY A 437 -0.38 1.46 22.49
N GLY A 438 0.53 2.42 22.70
CA GLY A 438 1.95 2.29 22.37
C GLY A 438 2.66 1.33 23.32
N ASP A 439 3.59 0.53 22.78
CA ASP A 439 4.49 -0.36 23.54
C ASP A 439 5.79 0.35 23.96
N LEU A 440 6.06 1.49 23.34
CA LEU A 440 7.14 2.42 23.69
C LEU A 440 6.75 3.82 23.25
N VAL A 441 6.82 4.77 24.18
CA VAL A 441 6.71 6.20 23.89
C VAL A 441 7.90 6.93 24.50
N CYS A 442 8.85 7.34 23.65
CA CYS A 442 10.01 8.11 24.09
C CYS A 442 10.09 9.48 23.42
N ALA A 443 10.94 10.33 23.99
CA ALA A 443 11.20 11.65 23.47
C ALA A 443 12.70 11.95 23.44
N TRP A 444 13.12 12.83 22.54
CA TRP A 444 14.45 13.44 22.61
C TRP A 444 14.47 14.53 23.69
N PRO A 445 15.64 14.85 24.26
CA PRO A 445 15.74 15.82 25.35
C PRO A 445 15.21 17.22 25.02
N GLY A 446 15.28 17.65 23.76
CA GLY A 446 14.77 18.93 23.27
C GLY A 446 13.32 18.91 22.75
N ALA A 447 12.57 17.83 23.00
CA ALA A 447 11.17 17.75 22.57
C ALA A 447 10.26 18.68 23.37
N GLU A 448 9.21 19.19 22.72
CA GLU A 448 8.17 20.00 23.32
C GLU A 448 6.82 19.29 23.18
N ILE A 449 6.19 18.94 24.30
CA ILE A 449 4.91 18.23 24.33
C ILE A 449 3.89 19.06 25.10
N GLY A 450 2.71 19.32 24.50
CA GLY A 450 1.72 20.15 25.16
C GLY A 450 0.36 20.20 24.46
N PHE A 451 -0.57 20.94 25.06
CA PHE A 451 -1.91 21.09 24.51
C PHE A 451 -1.92 21.90 23.21
N MET A 452 -1.12 22.96 23.12
CA MET A 452 -0.96 23.78 21.91
C MET A 452 0.43 24.41 21.87
N ASP A 453 0.83 24.84 20.69
CA ASP A 453 2.07 25.60 20.53
C ASP A 453 2.11 26.82 21.47
N PRO A 454 3.19 27.02 22.26
CA PRO A 454 3.29 28.10 23.21
C PRO A 454 3.05 29.50 22.64
N ASP A 455 3.50 29.78 21.39
CA ASP A 455 3.27 31.07 20.74
C ASP A 455 1.76 31.31 20.46
N VAL A 456 1.07 30.24 20.05
CA VAL A 456 -0.38 30.24 19.82
C VAL A 456 -1.11 30.36 21.17
N GLY A 457 -0.69 29.58 22.16
CA GLY A 457 -1.25 29.57 23.51
C GLY A 457 -1.19 30.93 24.16
N ALA A 458 -0.04 31.62 24.11
CA ALA A 458 0.11 32.98 24.62
C ALA A 458 -0.83 33.97 23.92
N SER A 459 -0.99 33.85 22.61
CA SER A 459 -1.89 34.70 21.83
C SER A 459 -3.35 34.46 22.16
N VAL A 460 -3.78 33.22 22.37
CA VAL A 460 -5.15 32.85 22.75
C VAL A 460 -5.47 33.31 24.17
N LEU A 461 -4.57 33.06 25.13
CA LEU A 461 -4.81 33.36 26.55
C LEU A 461 -4.73 34.85 26.87
N TYR A 462 -3.79 35.56 26.26
CA TYR A 462 -3.44 36.93 26.65
C TYR A 462 -3.66 37.96 25.54
N GLY A 463 -3.91 37.55 24.30
CA GLY A 463 -3.99 38.46 23.15
C GLY A 463 -5.02 39.58 23.32
N THR A 464 -6.19 39.28 23.89
CA THR A 464 -7.24 40.28 24.19
C THR A 464 -6.84 41.24 25.31
N GLN A 465 -6.17 40.74 26.37
CA GLN A 465 -5.73 41.56 27.50
C GLN A 465 -4.64 42.58 27.08
N LEU A 466 -3.87 42.25 26.07
CA LEU A 466 -2.74 43.05 25.61
C LEU A 466 -3.09 43.98 24.43
N GLN A 467 -4.36 44.07 24.03
CA GLN A 467 -4.79 44.92 22.89
C GLN A 467 -4.52 46.43 23.11
N GLY A 468 -4.46 46.90 24.37
CA GLY A 468 -4.18 48.27 24.68
C GLY A 468 -2.71 48.71 24.61
N LEU A 469 -1.78 47.75 24.44
CA LEU A 469 -0.35 48.04 24.33
C LEU A 469 0.04 48.41 22.88
N ALA A 470 1.11 49.20 22.76
CA ALA A 470 1.75 49.44 21.48
C ALA A 470 2.17 48.12 20.82
N ARG A 471 2.19 48.06 19.49
CA ARG A 471 2.44 46.82 18.75
C ARG A 471 3.71 46.09 19.18
N GLU A 472 4.78 46.85 19.37
CA GLU A 472 6.09 46.29 19.76
C GLU A 472 6.06 45.74 21.20
N GLU A 473 5.49 46.49 22.14
CA GLU A 473 5.31 46.06 23.53
C GLU A 473 4.44 44.80 23.62
N ARG A 474 3.36 44.75 22.84
CA ARG A 474 2.47 43.60 22.78
C ARG A 474 3.20 42.36 22.26
N ILE A 475 4.01 42.49 21.21
CA ILE A 475 4.80 41.38 20.67
C ILE A 475 5.83 40.89 21.71
N ALA A 476 6.52 41.82 22.38
CA ALA A 476 7.50 41.45 23.41
C ALA A 476 6.84 40.74 24.61
N GLU A 477 5.70 41.21 25.06
CA GLU A 477 4.97 40.60 26.19
C GLU A 477 4.39 39.22 25.80
N LEU A 478 3.83 39.08 24.60
CA LEU A 478 3.39 37.77 24.09
C LEU A 478 4.54 36.78 24.02
N ARG A 479 5.73 37.20 23.56
CA ARG A 479 6.93 36.34 23.54
C ARG A 479 7.33 35.89 24.94
N ARG A 480 7.41 36.85 25.89
CA ARG A 480 7.74 36.54 27.29
C ARG A 480 6.78 35.50 27.89
N ARG A 481 5.48 35.62 27.60
CA ARG A 481 4.47 34.66 28.05
C ARG A 481 4.54 33.34 27.34
N ALA A 482 4.87 33.34 26.06
CA ALA A 482 5.10 32.11 25.28
C ALA A 482 6.31 31.33 25.82
N ASP A 483 7.39 32.06 26.18
CA ASP A 483 8.58 31.43 26.79
C ASP A 483 8.24 30.77 28.13
N ALA A 484 7.46 31.45 29.00
CA ALA A 484 7.00 30.86 30.26
C ALA A 484 6.07 29.62 30.06
N LEU A 485 5.26 29.62 29.01
CA LEU A 485 4.46 28.44 28.67
C LEU A 485 5.35 27.30 28.13
N ARG A 486 6.43 27.63 27.42
CA ARG A 486 7.36 26.66 26.85
C ARG A 486 8.13 25.88 27.91
N ASP A 487 8.52 26.56 29.01
CA ASP A 487 9.19 25.91 30.14
C ASP A 487 8.36 24.73 30.72
N ALA A 488 7.03 24.74 30.51
CA ALA A 488 6.14 23.70 30.96
C ALA A 488 5.91 22.58 29.90
N THR A 489 6.56 22.67 28.73
CA THR A 489 6.39 21.68 27.64
C THR A 489 7.57 20.74 27.51
N ASP A 490 8.57 20.80 28.40
CA ASP A 490 9.70 19.87 28.35
C ASP A 490 9.28 18.42 28.58
N PRO A 491 10.01 17.44 28.02
CA PRO A 491 9.61 16.03 28.12
C PRO A 491 9.84 15.45 29.52
N TYR A 492 10.69 16.07 30.36
CA TYR A 492 11.04 15.53 31.68
C TYR A 492 9.86 15.54 32.65
N GLY A 493 8.98 16.54 32.55
CA GLY A 493 7.72 16.56 33.30
C GLY A 493 6.84 15.36 32.98
N GLY A 494 6.69 15.03 31.70
CA GLY A 494 5.95 13.86 31.25
C GLY A 494 6.59 12.54 31.68
N ALA A 495 7.90 12.41 31.55
CA ALA A 495 8.65 11.23 32.00
C ALA A 495 8.56 11.03 33.52
N GLY A 496 8.66 12.10 34.30
CA GLY A 496 8.48 12.05 35.76
C GLY A 496 7.10 11.57 36.22
N MET A 497 6.09 11.71 35.38
CA MET A 497 4.72 11.19 35.60
C MET A 497 4.48 9.83 34.95
N MET A 498 5.49 9.17 34.40
CA MET A 498 5.35 7.92 33.62
C MET A 498 4.38 8.05 32.43
N LYS A 499 4.33 9.22 31.78
CA LYS A 499 3.61 9.47 30.53
C LYS A 499 4.50 9.33 29.29
N LEU A 500 5.79 9.24 29.51
CA LEU A 500 6.82 8.80 28.58
C LEU A 500 7.57 7.66 29.25
N ASP A 501 7.90 6.65 28.48
CA ASP A 501 8.64 5.49 28.99
C ASP A 501 10.13 5.83 29.19
N GLU A 502 10.70 6.68 28.31
CA GLU A 502 12.10 7.08 28.41
C GLU A 502 12.37 8.38 27.63
N ILE A 503 13.41 9.08 28.04
CA ILE A 503 14.06 10.14 27.26
C ILE A 503 15.36 9.58 26.71
N ILE A 504 15.53 9.62 25.40
CA ILE A 504 16.63 8.97 24.68
C ILE A 504 17.48 10.01 23.93
N GLU A 505 18.77 9.75 23.84
CA GLU A 505 19.63 10.56 22.97
C GLU A 505 19.24 10.34 21.49
N PRO A 506 19.25 11.40 20.66
CA PRO A 506 19.02 11.25 19.23
C PRO A 506 19.83 10.13 18.59
N ALA A 507 21.11 10.03 18.95
CA ALA A 507 22.05 9.04 18.44
C ALA A 507 21.61 7.58 18.69
N GLU A 508 20.86 7.32 19.76
CA GLU A 508 20.44 5.98 20.17
C GLU A 508 19.14 5.52 19.51
N THR A 509 18.44 6.40 18.78
CA THR A 509 17.07 6.17 18.29
C THR A 509 16.94 4.86 17.53
N ARG A 510 17.83 4.59 16.55
CA ARG A 510 17.80 3.33 15.79
C ARG A 510 18.00 2.10 16.69
N ALA A 511 18.96 2.15 17.59
CA ALA A 511 19.27 1.05 18.50
C ALA A 511 18.12 0.76 19.47
N VAL A 512 17.44 1.81 19.97
CA VAL A 512 16.25 1.68 20.81
C VAL A 512 15.12 1.03 20.03
N LEU A 513 14.80 1.54 18.84
CA LEU A 513 13.74 0.96 17.99
C LEU A 513 14.02 -0.50 17.66
N ALA A 514 15.23 -0.84 17.23
CA ALA A 514 15.62 -2.22 16.89
C ALA A 514 15.47 -3.17 18.09
N ARG A 515 15.91 -2.75 19.28
CA ARG A 515 15.80 -3.52 20.52
C ARG A 515 14.35 -3.79 20.91
N TYR A 516 13.47 -2.80 20.81
CA TYR A 516 12.05 -2.96 21.14
C TYR A 516 11.29 -3.75 20.06
N LEU A 517 11.61 -3.58 18.77
CA LEU A 517 11.10 -4.45 17.71
C LEU A 517 11.49 -5.91 17.96
N GLY A 518 12.72 -6.20 18.33
CA GLY A 518 13.16 -7.56 18.68
C GLY A 518 12.37 -8.18 19.84
N ARG A 519 11.87 -7.35 20.78
CA ARG A 519 11.06 -7.81 21.93
C ARG A 519 9.60 -8.01 21.59
N PHE A 520 9.02 -7.15 20.77
CA PHE A 520 7.57 -7.07 20.57
C PHE A 520 7.08 -7.54 19.21
N ALA A 521 7.91 -7.52 18.15
CA ALA A 521 7.50 -7.94 16.81
C ALA A 521 7.07 -9.43 16.74
N GLN A 522 7.55 -10.25 17.67
CA GLN A 522 7.17 -11.65 17.82
C GLN A 522 6.00 -11.86 18.80
N ARG A 523 5.24 -10.80 19.13
CA ARG A 523 4.02 -10.93 19.93
C ARG A 523 3.17 -12.10 19.39
N PRO A 524 2.63 -12.99 20.25
CA PRO A 524 1.92 -14.17 19.78
C PRO A 524 0.86 -13.79 18.75
N PHE A 525 1.07 -14.20 17.53
CA PHE A 525 0.12 -14.08 16.46
C PHE A 525 -0.87 -15.23 16.66
N GLN A 526 -2.11 -14.94 17.06
CA GLN A 526 -3.14 -15.98 17.12
C GLN A 526 -3.47 -16.41 15.69
N ALA A 527 -2.81 -17.48 15.23
CA ALA A 527 -3.08 -18.07 13.94
C ALA A 527 -4.58 -18.35 13.79
N GLY A 528 -5.21 -17.76 12.79
CA GLY A 528 -6.64 -17.93 12.52
C GLY A 528 -7.57 -16.87 13.11
N SER A 529 -7.14 -15.95 13.96
CA SER A 529 -7.95 -14.80 14.34
C SER A 529 -7.95 -13.73 13.25
N GLU A 530 -9.14 -13.33 12.79
CA GLU A 530 -9.26 -12.15 11.92
C GLU A 530 -8.92 -10.91 12.76
N ARG A 531 -7.92 -10.13 12.36
CA ARG A 531 -7.62 -8.86 13.02
C ARG A 531 -8.74 -7.85 12.78
N PRO A 532 -9.04 -6.97 13.76
CA PRO A 532 -10.15 -6.03 13.65
C PRO A 532 -10.15 -5.20 12.37
N LEU A 533 -8.96 -4.78 11.92
CA LEU A 533 -8.82 -3.91 10.77
C LEU A 533 -8.82 -4.64 9.41
N SER A 534 -8.76 -5.96 9.39
CA SER A 534 -8.80 -6.73 8.13
C SER A 534 -10.10 -6.48 7.32
N THR A 535 -11.18 -6.13 8.00
CA THR A 535 -12.48 -5.80 7.40
C THR A 535 -12.75 -4.30 7.30
N TRP A 536 -11.78 -3.46 7.67
CA TRP A 536 -11.92 -2.00 7.55
C TRP A 536 -12.27 -1.60 6.12
N PRO A 537 -13.22 -0.67 5.93
CA PRO A 537 -13.53 -0.18 4.60
C PRO A 537 -12.29 0.34 3.88
N THR A 538 -12.36 0.37 2.56
CA THR A 538 -11.30 0.96 1.73
C THR A 538 -11.15 2.45 2.09
N CYS A 539 -9.92 2.89 2.37
CA CYS A 539 -9.61 4.26 2.77
C CYS A 539 -8.92 5.01 1.63
N TRP A 540 -9.52 6.10 1.23
CA TRP A 540 -8.98 6.97 0.17
C TRP A 540 -8.95 8.41 0.59
#